data_578d0c1993ffd475d3caf737f43cae9b
#
_entry.id   578d0c1993ffd475d3caf737f43cae9b
#
_cell.length_a   1.000
_cell.length_b   1.000
_cell.length_c   1.000
_cell.angle_alpha   90.00
_cell.angle_beta   90.00
_cell.angle_gamma   90.00
#
_symmetry.space_group_name_H-M   'P 1'
#
loop_
_entity.id
_entity.type
_entity.pdbx_description
1 polymer ?
#
loop_
_entity_poly.entity_id
_entity_poly.type
_entity_poly.pdbx_seq_one_letter_code
_entity_poly.pdbx_strand_id
1 'polypeptide(L)'
;ERFEFRDIRQEEADQAVLIEKICFPPNEACSEKHMKERIGVTPELFLVAVDKTTGKLAGFLNGIATDEEKFRDEFFTDASLNNPKGKKVMILGLDVLPEYRGQGLAREIVRCYLQREEEKGRKEIVLTCLDEKVEMYKRFGFVDLGMSDSVWGGEEWHEMTLTL
;
A
#
# COMPACT_ATOMS: atom_id res chain seq x y z
N GLU A 1 -0.21 1.24 23.90
CA GLU A 1 -0.46 1.02 22.48
C GLU A 1 -0.04 -0.36 22.03
N ARG A 2 -0.87 -0.99 21.22
CA ARG A 2 -0.64 -2.37 20.78
C ARG A 2 0.30 -2.47 19.59
N PHE A 3 0.33 -1.44 18.71
CA PHE A 3 1.09 -1.51 17.47
C PHE A 3 2.20 -0.48 17.41
N GLU A 4 3.31 -0.87 16.78
CA GLU A 4 4.37 0.01 16.37
C GLU A 4 4.29 0.19 14.85
N PHE A 5 4.42 1.43 14.36
CA PHE A 5 4.41 1.73 12.92
C PHE A 5 5.80 2.20 12.51
N ARG A 6 6.40 1.53 11.55
CA ARG A 6 7.76 1.85 11.07
C ARG A 6 7.99 1.30 9.67
N ASP A 7 9.12 1.66 9.09
CA ASP A 7 9.53 1.07 7.81
C ASP A 7 9.82 -0.42 7.99
N ILE A 8 9.53 -1.20 6.94
CA ILE A 8 9.81 -2.63 6.92
C ILE A 8 11.32 -2.88 7.02
N ARG A 9 11.71 -3.99 7.63
CA ARG A 9 13.08 -4.47 7.70
C ARG A 9 13.27 -5.58 6.68
N GLN A 10 14.50 -5.73 6.16
CA GLN A 10 14.78 -6.75 5.13
C GLN A 10 14.47 -8.17 5.62
N GLU A 11 14.73 -8.46 6.88
CA GLU A 11 14.44 -9.77 7.47
C GLU A 11 12.95 -10.07 7.62
N GLU A 12 12.08 -9.09 7.38
CA GLU A 12 10.63 -9.26 7.45
C GLU A 12 9.99 -9.58 6.09
N ALA A 13 10.81 -9.70 5.04
CA ALA A 13 10.30 -9.91 3.68
C ALA A 13 9.42 -11.16 3.57
N ASP A 14 9.80 -12.27 4.20
CA ASP A 14 9.01 -13.49 4.12
C ASP A 14 7.65 -13.35 4.82
N GLN A 15 7.58 -12.58 5.92
CA GLN A 15 6.31 -12.27 6.55
C GLN A 15 5.41 -11.48 5.61
N ALA A 16 5.95 -10.46 4.94
CA ALA A 16 5.17 -9.63 4.02
C ALA A 16 4.64 -10.45 2.85
N VAL A 17 5.45 -11.34 2.28
CA VAL A 17 5.04 -12.23 1.20
C VAL A 17 3.86 -13.11 1.64
N LEU A 18 3.95 -13.68 2.84
CA LEU A 18 2.88 -14.54 3.36
C LEU A 18 1.60 -13.75 3.61
N ILE A 19 1.70 -12.56 4.21
CA ILE A 19 0.55 -11.69 4.47
C ILE A 19 -0.18 -11.35 3.17
N GLU A 20 0.56 -11.01 2.12
CA GLU A 20 -0.03 -10.71 0.82
C GLU A 20 -0.83 -11.90 0.28
N LYS A 21 -0.29 -13.10 0.38
CA LYS A 21 -0.98 -14.32 -0.06
C LYS A 21 -2.24 -14.62 0.75
N ILE A 22 -2.24 -14.27 2.02
CA ILE A 22 -3.41 -14.44 2.88
C ILE A 22 -4.49 -13.40 2.55
N CYS A 23 -4.08 -12.16 2.29
CA CYS A 23 -5.02 -11.04 2.11
C CYS A 23 -5.64 -10.97 0.72
N PHE A 24 -4.97 -11.50 -0.30
CA PHE A 24 -5.42 -11.36 -1.70
C PHE A 24 -5.47 -12.71 -2.43
N PRO A 25 -6.44 -12.88 -3.34
CA PRO A 25 -6.47 -14.08 -4.18
C PRO A 25 -5.27 -14.11 -5.14
N PRO A 26 -4.93 -15.30 -5.68
CA PRO A 26 -3.72 -15.45 -6.50
C PRO A 26 -3.63 -14.52 -7.72
N ASN A 27 -4.77 -14.16 -8.30
CA ASN A 27 -4.78 -13.27 -9.48
C ASN A 27 -4.47 -11.81 -9.12
N GLU A 28 -4.63 -11.42 -7.85
CA GLU A 28 -4.39 -10.04 -7.40
C GLU A 28 -3.09 -9.90 -6.60
N ALA A 29 -2.69 -10.95 -5.88
CA ALA A 29 -1.54 -10.91 -5.00
C ALA A 29 -0.24 -10.61 -5.76
N CYS A 30 0.61 -9.78 -5.16
CA CYS A 30 1.96 -9.54 -5.64
C CYS A 30 2.79 -10.82 -5.50
N SER A 31 3.64 -11.11 -6.50
CA SER A 31 4.54 -12.26 -6.42
C SER A 31 5.62 -12.03 -5.35
N GLU A 32 6.21 -13.14 -4.88
CA GLU A 32 7.33 -13.07 -3.94
C GLU A 32 8.48 -12.23 -4.50
N LYS A 33 8.81 -12.45 -5.77
CA LYS A 33 9.88 -11.70 -6.45
C LYS A 33 9.64 -10.20 -6.40
N HIS A 34 8.45 -9.75 -6.80
CA HIS A 34 8.13 -8.32 -6.83
C HIS A 34 8.02 -7.72 -5.44
N MET A 35 7.47 -8.46 -4.48
CA MET A 35 7.41 -8.02 -3.09
C MET A 35 8.82 -7.76 -2.54
N LYS A 36 9.74 -8.70 -2.77
CA LYS A 36 11.12 -8.57 -2.30
C LYS A 36 11.87 -7.43 -2.99
N GLU A 37 11.58 -7.19 -4.27
CA GLU A 37 12.14 -6.03 -4.98
C GLU A 37 11.69 -4.72 -4.36
N ARG A 38 10.40 -4.59 -4.04
CA ARG A 38 9.89 -3.38 -3.37
C ARG A 38 10.58 -3.15 -2.04
N ILE A 39 10.73 -4.18 -1.24
CA ILE A 39 11.36 -4.08 0.07
C ILE A 39 12.83 -3.69 -0.06
N GLY A 40 13.51 -4.18 -1.10
CA GLY A 40 14.90 -3.83 -1.36
C GLY A 40 15.09 -2.41 -1.88
N VAL A 41 14.19 -1.94 -2.73
CA VAL A 41 14.33 -0.64 -3.42
C VAL A 41 13.63 0.49 -2.67
N THR A 42 12.46 0.25 -2.10
CA THR A 42 11.63 1.30 -1.51
C THR A 42 11.16 0.98 -0.08
N PRO A 43 12.06 0.56 0.83
CA PRO A 43 11.63 0.24 2.20
C PRO A 43 11.03 1.46 2.92
N GLU A 44 11.43 2.67 2.57
CA GLU A 44 10.90 3.91 3.15
C GLU A 44 9.46 4.22 2.72
N LEU A 45 8.95 3.51 1.73
CA LEU A 45 7.56 3.58 1.28
C LEU A 45 6.77 2.33 1.65
N PHE A 46 7.33 1.49 2.53
CA PHE A 46 6.75 0.24 2.96
C PHE A 46 6.56 0.29 4.49
N LEU A 47 5.39 0.78 4.91
CA LEU A 47 5.07 0.97 6.32
C LEU A 47 4.43 -0.28 6.89
N VAL A 48 4.99 -0.81 7.95
CA VAL A 48 4.44 -1.98 8.64
C VAL A 48 3.83 -1.60 9.98
N ALA A 49 2.79 -2.33 10.36
CA ALA A 49 2.25 -2.33 11.72
C ALA A 49 2.73 -3.58 12.42
N VAL A 50 3.50 -3.42 13.48
CA VAL A 50 4.06 -4.52 14.26
C VAL A 50 3.24 -4.69 15.53
N ASP A 51 2.74 -5.90 15.78
CA ASP A 51 2.09 -6.21 17.06
C ASP A 51 3.17 -6.31 18.14
N LYS A 52 3.18 -5.38 19.08
CA LYS A 52 4.20 -5.33 20.13
C LYS A 52 4.17 -6.56 21.03
N THR A 53 3.03 -7.25 21.12
CA THR A 53 2.89 -8.44 21.95
C THR A 53 3.66 -9.62 21.38
N THR A 54 3.71 -9.73 20.04
CA THR A 54 4.35 -10.87 19.35
C THR A 54 5.63 -10.52 18.64
N GLY A 55 5.86 -9.24 18.35
CA GLY A 55 6.95 -8.78 17.52
C GLY A 55 6.76 -9.06 16.03
N LYS A 56 5.59 -9.54 15.62
CA LYS A 56 5.30 -9.91 14.23
C LYS A 56 4.45 -8.86 13.54
N LEU A 57 4.50 -8.87 12.19
CA LEU A 57 3.71 -7.95 11.39
C LEU A 57 2.23 -8.29 11.47
N ALA A 58 1.39 -7.26 11.67
CA ALA A 58 -0.06 -7.38 11.63
C ALA A 58 -0.64 -6.93 10.30
N GLY A 59 0.06 -6.05 9.59
CA GLY A 59 -0.35 -5.51 8.31
C GLY A 59 0.65 -4.50 7.80
N PHE A 60 0.38 -3.97 6.59
CA PHE A 60 1.27 -2.98 5.98
C PHE A 60 0.59 -2.21 4.86
N LEU A 61 1.23 -1.11 4.48
CA LEU A 61 0.86 -0.30 3.32
C LEU A 61 2.14 0.02 2.57
N ASN A 62 2.16 -0.25 1.27
CA ASN A 62 3.35 0.02 0.49
C ASN A 62 3.01 0.74 -0.82
N GLY A 63 3.98 1.48 -1.34
CA GLY A 63 3.80 2.29 -2.52
C GLY A 63 5.09 2.56 -3.25
N ILE A 64 4.98 3.34 -4.32
CA ILE A 64 6.09 3.78 -5.15
C ILE A 64 5.91 5.27 -5.42
N ALA A 65 7.01 6.03 -5.38
CA ALA A 65 6.96 7.48 -5.61
C ALA A 65 7.14 7.78 -7.09
N THR A 66 6.42 8.80 -7.58
CA THR A 66 6.45 9.16 -9.00
C THR A 66 5.96 10.59 -9.20
N ASP A 67 6.27 11.14 -10.39
CA ASP A 67 5.63 12.37 -10.89
C ASP A 67 4.62 12.06 -12.00
N GLU A 68 4.39 10.78 -12.33
CA GLU A 68 3.42 10.42 -13.36
C GLU A 68 2.00 10.79 -12.92
N GLU A 69 1.16 11.13 -13.88
CA GLU A 69 -0.17 11.64 -13.59
C GLU A 69 -1.14 10.55 -13.18
N LYS A 70 -1.07 9.39 -13.84
CA LYS A 70 -2.04 8.31 -13.67
C LYS A 70 -1.38 7.03 -13.18
N PHE A 71 -2.17 6.22 -12.48
CA PHE A 71 -1.76 4.88 -12.09
C PHE A 71 -1.63 3.99 -13.34
N ARG A 72 -0.61 3.13 -13.36
CA ARG A 72 -0.45 2.10 -14.40
C ARG A 72 0.08 0.81 -13.78
N ASP A 73 -0.25 -0.31 -14.40
CA ASP A 73 0.03 -1.64 -13.83
C ASP A 73 1.53 -1.94 -13.69
N GLU A 74 2.38 -1.30 -14.48
CA GLU A 74 3.83 -1.47 -14.39
C GLU A 74 4.38 -1.10 -13.01
N PHE A 75 3.69 -0.23 -12.27
CA PHE A 75 4.11 0.08 -10.89
C PHE A 75 4.10 -1.15 -9.99
N PHE A 76 3.24 -2.14 -10.27
CA PHE A 76 3.19 -3.35 -9.46
C PHE A 76 4.41 -4.26 -9.67
N THR A 77 5.04 -4.20 -10.83
CA THR A 77 6.04 -5.19 -11.23
C THR A 77 7.43 -4.62 -11.48
N ASP A 78 7.61 -3.30 -11.38
CA ASP A 78 8.89 -2.67 -11.68
C ASP A 78 9.23 -1.59 -10.65
N ALA A 79 9.94 -2.00 -9.59
CA ALA A 79 10.34 -1.09 -8.52
C ALA A 79 11.33 -0.02 -8.99
N SER A 80 12.00 -0.23 -10.14
CA SER A 80 12.93 0.77 -10.69
C SER A 80 12.23 2.03 -11.18
N LEU A 81 10.91 2.00 -11.32
CA LEU A 81 10.12 3.18 -11.67
C LEU A 81 10.05 4.18 -10.52
N ASN A 82 10.48 3.79 -9.33
CA ASN A 82 10.45 4.68 -8.17
C ASN A 82 11.33 5.92 -8.40
N ASN A 83 10.73 7.10 -8.23
CA ASN A 83 11.43 8.37 -8.21
C ASN A 83 11.37 8.93 -6.79
N PRO A 84 12.47 8.86 -6.00
CA PRO A 84 12.45 9.32 -4.61
C PRO A 84 12.01 10.77 -4.44
N LYS A 85 12.16 11.60 -5.47
CA LYS A 85 11.78 13.01 -5.46
C LYS A 85 10.38 13.25 -6.03
N GLY A 86 9.66 12.18 -6.41
CA GLY A 86 8.32 12.30 -6.96
C GLY A 86 7.37 12.97 -5.97
N LYS A 87 6.40 13.72 -6.50
CA LYS A 87 5.43 14.44 -5.68
C LYS A 87 4.25 13.59 -5.27
N LYS A 88 4.11 12.41 -5.87
CA LYS A 88 3.00 11.50 -5.64
C LYS A 88 3.51 10.15 -5.17
N VAL A 89 2.65 9.43 -4.44
CA VAL A 89 2.86 8.01 -4.15
C VAL A 89 1.70 7.23 -4.74
N MET A 90 2.03 6.21 -5.52
CA MET A 90 1.07 5.22 -6.02
C MET A 90 1.05 4.08 -5.02
N ILE A 91 -0.09 3.84 -4.37
CA ILE A 91 -0.23 2.77 -3.39
C ILE A 91 -0.33 1.44 -4.13
N LEU A 92 0.46 0.47 -3.70
CA LEU A 92 0.51 -0.85 -4.32
C LEU A 92 -0.22 -1.92 -3.52
N GLY A 93 -0.46 -1.69 -2.24
CA GLY A 93 -1.23 -2.64 -1.44
C GLY A 93 -1.39 -2.19 -0.01
N LEU A 94 -2.58 -2.44 0.53
CA LEU A 94 -2.91 -2.29 1.95
C LEU A 94 -3.38 -3.66 2.45
N ASP A 95 -2.61 -4.23 3.34
CA ASP A 95 -2.82 -5.58 3.86
C ASP A 95 -3.02 -5.53 5.37
N VAL A 96 -4.07 -6.19 5.86
CA VAL A 96 -4.29 -6.41 7.29
C VAL A 96 -4.66 -7.87 7.47
N LEU A 97 -3.91 -8.59 8.31
CA LEU A 97 -4.21 -9.99 8.59
C LEU A 97 -5.62 -10.13 9.16
N PRO A 98 -6.33 -11.23 8.82
CA PRO A 98 -7.72 -11.42 9.26
C PRO A 98 -7.94 -11.25 10.76
N GLU A 99 -7.02 -11.75 11.60
CA GLU A 99 -7.14 -11.69 13.05
C GLU A 99 -7.06 -10.27 13.62
N TYR A 100 -6.60 -9.31 12.83
CA TYR A 100 -6.51 -7.90 13.25
C TYR A 100 -7.57 -7.01 12.62
N ARG A 101 -8.48 -7.58 11.82
CA ARG A 101 -9.54 -6.80 11.16
C ARG A 101 -10.64 -6.42 12.13
N GLY A 102 -11.40 -5.38 11.78
CA GLY A 102 -12.51 -4.90 12.61
C GLY A 102 -12.07 -4.12 13.84
N GLN A 103 -10.82 -3.69 13.92
CA GLN A 103 -10.24 -2.99 15.05
C GLN A 103 -9.71 -1.60 14.70
N GLY A 104 -9.93 -1.15 13.47
CA GLY A 104 -9.47 0.15 13.00
C GLY A 104 -8.00 0.19 12.58
N LEU A 105 -7.33 -0.95 12.45
CA LEU A 105 -5.91 -0.98 12.12
C LEU A 105 -5.62 -0.44 10.71
N ALA A 106 -6.45 -0.80 9.72
CA ALA A 106 -6.27 -0.28 8.36
C ALA A 106 -6.29 1.26 8.35
N ARG A 107 -7.23 1.84 9.09
CA ARG A 107 -7.35 3.30 9.21
C ARG A 107 -6.11 3.91 9.86
N GLU A 108 -5.58 3.29 10.90
CA GLU A 108 -4.37 3.78 11.56
C GLU A 108 -3.15 3.70 10.65
N ILE A 109 -3.01 2.58 9.92
CA ILE A 109 -1.92 2.43 8.95
C ILE A 109 -1.98 3.53 7.89
N VAL A 110 -3.15 3.74 7.30
CA VAL A 110 -3.35 4.78 6.27
C VAL A 110 -3.04 6.15 6.84
N ARG A 111 -3.58 6.48 8.02
CA ARG A 111 -3.33 7.78 8.65
C ARG A 111 -1.83 8.03 8.87
N CYS A 112 -1.14 7.04 9.40
CA CYS A 112 0.30 7.14 9.64
C CYS A 112 1.07 7.32 8.34
N TYR A 113 0.71 6.56 7.31
CA TYR A 113 1.35 6.66 6.00
C TYR A 113 1.17 8.06 5.38
N LEU A 114 -0.06 8.58 5.39
CA LEU A 114 -0.36 9.90 4.85
C LEU A 114 0.43 10.99 5.57
N GLN A 115 0.48 10.92 6.90
CA GLN A 115 1.23 11.89 7.69
C GLN A 115 2.71 11.88 7.35
N ARG A 116 3.31 10.68 7.22
CA ARG A 116 4.72 10.55 6.88
C ARG A 116 5.04 11.09 5.49
N GLU A 117 4.18 10.81 4.52
CA GLU A 117 4.41 11.28 3.16
C GLU A 117 4.21 12.79 3.05
N GLU A 118 3.25 13.34 3.78
CA GLU A 118 3.07 14.79 3.84
C GLU A 118 4.31 15.49 4.42
N GLU A 119 4.88 14.92 5.46
CA GLU A 119 6.11 15.45 6.08
C GLU A 119 7.29 15.41 5.11
N LYS A 120 7.33 14.46 4.19
CA LYS A 120 8.36 14.37 3.14
C LYS A 120 8.13 15.37 2.00
N GLY A 121 6.99 16.07 1.99
CA GLY A 121 6.66 17.04 0.94
C GLY A 121 5.89 16.46 -0.23
N ARG A 122 5.37 15.25 -0.12
CA ARG A 122 4.48 14.69 -1.14
C ARG A 122 3.21 15.52 -1.24
N LYS A 123 2.60 15.52 -2.42
CA LYS A 123 1.41 16.33 -2.69
C LYS A 123 0.15 15.51 -2.90
N GLU A 124 0.28 14.25 -3.27
CA GLU A 124 -0.86 13.44 -3.64
C GLU A 124 -0.58 11.96 -3.43
N ILE A 125 -1.61 11.23 -3.00
CA ILE A 125 -1.58 9.78 -2.89
C ILE A 125 -2.63 9.23 -3.85
N VAL A 126 -2.26 8.27 -4.68
CA VAL A 126 -3.14 7.65 -5.68
C VAL A 126 -3.18 6.15 -5.45
N LEU A 127 -4.34 5.56 -5.62
CA LEU A 127 -4.48 4.11 -5.53
C LEU A 127 -5.52 3.61 -6.53
N THR A 128 -5.50 2.30 -6.75
CA THR A 128 -6.60 1.61 -7.42
C THR A 128 -7.23 0.63 -6.46
N CYS A 129 -8.55 0.47 -6.54
CA CYS A 129 -9.25 -0.49 -5.70
C CYS A 129 -10.46 -1.06 -6.43
N LEU A 130 -10.89 -2.24 -5.97
CA LEU A 130 -12.15 -2.83 -6.44
C LEU A 130 -13.33 -2.01 -5.94
N ASP A 131 -14.44 -2.09 -6.65
CA ASP A 131 -15.65 -1.35 -6.32
C ASP A 131 -16.07 -1.49 -4.85
N GLU A 132 -15.96 -2.71 -4.31
CA GLU A 132 -16.33 -3.01 -2.92
C GLU A 132 -15.48 -2.28 -1.87
N LYS A 133 -14.32 -1.72 -2.24
CA LYS A 133 -13.44 -0.99 -1.33
C LYS A 133 -13.58 0.53 -1.43
N VAL A 134 -14.30 1.03 -2.41
CA VAL A 134 -14.44 2.47 -2.66
C VAL A 134 -14.94 3.21 -1.42
N GLU A 135 -15.99 2.72 -0.76
CA GLU A 135 -16.56 3.40 0.40
C GLU A 135 -15.58 3.46 1.57
N MET A 136 -14.78 2.41 1.77
CA MET A 136 -13.75 2.41 2.80
C MET A 136 -12.71 3.52 2.56
N TYR A 137 -12.22 3.61 1.33
CA TYR A 137 -11.23 4.65 1.00
C TYR A 137 -11.82 6.06 1.03
N LYS A 138 -13.09 6.21 0.67
CA LYS A 138 -13.78 7.50 0.85
C LYS A 138 -13.78 7.92 2.32
N ARG A 139 -14.03 6.98 3.22
CA ARG A 139 -13.99 7.27 4.66
C ARG A 139 -12.60 7.67 5.13
N PHE A 140 -11.55 7.22 4.44
CA PHE A 140 -10.18 7.64 4.74
C PHE A 140 -9.82 8.99 4.12
N GLY A 141 -10.71 9.58 3.33
CA GLY A 141 -10.51 10.89 2.72
C GLY A 141 -10.19 10.88 1.22
N PHE A 142 -10.22 9.70 0.60
CA PHE A 142 -9.94 9.59 -0.83
C PHE A 142 -11.17 9.95 -1.66
N VAL A 143 -10.92 10.49 -2.86
CA VAL A 143 -11.93 10.84 -3.85
C VAL A 143 -11.89 9.80 -4.98
N ASP A 144 -13.05 9.30 -5.37
CA ASP A 144 -13.17 8.35 -6.47
C ASP A 144 -13.14 9.11 -7.81
N LEU A 145 -12.14 8.81 -8.65
CA LEU A 145 -12.00 9.40 -9.98
C LEU A 145 -12.69 8.58 -11.07
N GLY A 146 -13.34 7.47 -10.69
CA GLY A 146 -13.98 6.56 -11.64
C GLY A 146 -13.04 5.42 -12.05
N MET A 147 -13.36 4.78 -13.16
CA MET A 147 -12.62 3.61 -13.61
C MET A 147 -11.21 3.98 -14.06
N SER A 148 -10.24 3.19 -13.60
CA SER A 148 -8.84 3.32 -14.03
C SER A 148 -8.58 2.49 -15.28
N ASP A 149 -7.39 2.70 -15.88
CA ASP A 149 -6.93 1.90 -17.01
C ASP A 149 -6.34 0.56 -16.56
N SER A 150 -6.26 0.30 -15.25
CA SER A 150 -5.71 -0.95 -14.71
C SER A 150 -6.58 -2.14 -15.09
N VAL A 151 -5.91 -3.22 -15.50
CA VAL A 151 -6.54 -4.52 -15.76
C VAL A 151 -5.91 -5.60 -14.89
N TRP A 152 -5.30 -5.21 -13.80
CA TRP A 152 -4.58 -6.11 -12.89
C TRP A 152 -5.48 -7.26 -12.45
N GLY A 153 -4.96 -8.48 -12.52
CA GLY A 153 -5.71 -9.67 -12.15
C GLY A 153 -6.92 -9.96 -13.03
N GLY A 154 -7.07 -9.25 -14.16
CA GLY A 154 -8.23 -9.40 -15.04
C GLY A 154 -9.50 -8.76 -14.50
N GLU A 155 -9.38 -7.82 -13.57
CA GLU A 155 -10.50 -7.16 -12.91
C GLU A 155 -10.60 -5.70 -13.29
N GLU A 156 -11.71 -5.05 -12.89
CA GLU A 156 -11.94 -3.62 -13.09
C GLU A 156 -11.64 -2.88 -11.80
N TRP A 157 -10.88 -1.77 -11.93
CA TRP A 157 -10.38 -1.02 -10.76
C TRP A 157 -10.81 0.44 -10.86
N HIS A 158 -11.26 1.00 -9.73
CA HIS A 158 -11.44 2.44 -9.58
C HIS A 158 -10.09 3.08 -9.29
N GLU A 159 -9.89 4.29 -9.81
CA GLU A 159 -8.73 5.10 -9.41
C GLU A 159 -9.20 6.11 -8.37
N MET A 160 -8.46 6.22 -7.28
CA MET A 160 -8.81 7.13 -6.18
C MET A 160 -7.61 7.97 -5.81
N THR A 161 -7.86 9.19 -5.36
CA THR A 161 -6.79 10.13 -5.01
C THR A 161 -7.09 10.85 -3.70
N LEU A 162 -6.03 11.26 -3.02
CA LEU A 162 -6.09 12.12 -1.84
C LEU A 162 -5.01 13.18 -1.97
N THR A 163 -5.42 14.44 -1.87
CA THR A 163 -4.48 15.58 -1.88
C THR A 163 -3.98 15.81 -0.47
N LEU A 164 -2.67 15.86 -0.31
CA LEU A 164 -2.02 16.09 0.98
C LEU A 164 -1.89 17.58 1.29
#